data_bd182bcbc46e887d9135fa717044487c
#
_entry.id   bd182bcbc46e887d9135fa717044487c
#
_cell.length_a   1.000
_cell.length_b   1.000
_cell.length_c   1.000
_cell.angle_alpha   90.00
_cell.angle_beta   90.00
_cell.angle_gamma   90.00
#
_symmetry.space_group_name_H-M   'P 1'
#
loop_
_entity.id
_entity.type
_entity.pdbx_description
1 polymer ?
#
loop_
_entity_poly.entity_id
_entity_poly.type
_entity_poly.pdbx_seq_one_letter_code
_entity_poly.pdbx_strand_id
1 'polypeptide(L)'
;MRRRILLASLILAALSHPAKAVGDPAAGEKVFQRCRACHQIGESARNAVGPKLNGLFGRPAGSIEGYTYSSANKSSGIVWDEPTFRDYIKGPQAKIPNTKMVFPGLKSDQEIDDIVAFLKQFDSDGKKK
;
A
#
# COMPACT_ATOMS: atom_id res chain seq x y z
N MET A 1 -32.49 -38.16 -51.68
CA MET A 1 -32.67 -36.91 -50.85
C MET A 1 -31.60 -36.89 -49.79
N ARG A 2 -30.60 -36.03 -49.95
CA ARG A 2 -29.49 -35.85 -48.90
C ARG A 2 -29.80 -34.63 -48.06
N ARG A 3 -30.17 -34.85 -46.81
CA ARG A 3 -30.35 -33.78 -45.80
C ARG A 3 -28.98 -33.25 -45.38
N ARG A 4 -28.69 -32.01 -45.73
CA ARG A 4 -27.52 -31.28 -45.20
C ARG A 4 -27.90 -30.70 -43.85
N ILE A 5 -27.28 -31.21 -42.78
CA ILE A 5 -27.38 -30.65 -41.43
C ILE A 5 -26.34 -29.53 -41.36
N LEU A 6 -26.80 -28.29 -41.28
CA LEU A 6 -25.95 -27.12 -40.98
C LEU A 6 -25.78 -27.04 -39.47
N LEU A 7 -24.58 -27.37 -38.99
CA LEU A 7 -24.16 -27.13 -37.62
C LEU A 7 -23.80 -25.65 -37.50
N ALA A 8 -24.66 -24.88 -36.85
CA ALA A 8 -24.36 -23.50 -36.46
C ALA A 8 -23.47 -23.53 -35.21
N SER A 9 -22.18 -23.22 -35.38
CA SER A 9 -21.26 -23.06 -34.26
C SER A 9 -21.53 -21.72 -33.62
N LEU A 10 -22.12 -21.73 -32.40
CA LEU A 10 -22.18 -20.56 -31.52
C LEU A 10 -20.78 -20.28 -30.96
N ILE A 11 -20.13 -19.23 -31.43
CA ILE A 11 -18.93 -18.70 -30.85
C ILE A 11 -19.35 -17.86 -29.65
N LEU A 12 -19.17 -18.39 -28.44
CA LEU A 12 -19.37 -17.67 -27.20
C LEU A 12 -18.15 -16.75 -27.00
N ALA A 13 -18.27 -15.48 -27.36
CA ALA A 13 -17.25 -14.48 -27.09
C ALA A 13 -17.23 -14.20 -25.57
N ALA A 14 -16.25 -14.75 -24.89
CA ALA A 14 -15.97 -14.42 -23.50
C ALA A 14 -15.50 -12.95 -23.43
N LEU A 15 -16.35 -12.08 -22.92
CA LEU A 15 -15.99 -10.70 -22.58
C LEU A 15 -15.04 -10.73 -21.39
N SER A 16 -13.74 -10.73 -21.66
CA SER A 16 -12.71 -10.54 -20.64
C SER A 16 -12.80 -9.10 -20.14
N HIS A 17 -13.47 -8.88 -19.03
CA HIS A 17 -13.40 -7.61 -18.34
C HIS A 17 -12.02 -7.52 -17.70
N PRO A 18 -11.22 -6.45 -17.96
CA PRO A 18 -9.98 -6.25 -17.25
C PRO A 18 -10.29 -6.14 -15.77
N ALA A 19 -9.63 -6.96 -14.94
CA ALA A 19 -9.73 -6.86 -13.50
C ALA A 19 -9.33 -5.43 -13.10
N LYS A 20 -10.26 -4.68 -12.49
CA LYS A 20 -10.01 -3.32 -12.02
C LYS A 20 -8.92 -3.42 -10.94
N ALA A 21 -7.80 -2.73 -11.13
CA ALA A 21 -6.76 -2.68 -10.11
C ALA A 21 -7.35 -2.12 -8.81
N VAL A 22 -7.09 -2.78 -7.68
CA VAL A 22 -7.54 -2.31 -6.36
C VAL A 22 -6.70 -1.10 -5.99
N GLY A 23 -7.34 0.06 -5.87
CA GLY A 23 -6.71 1.33 -5.54
C GLY A 23 -6.15 2.09 -6.74
N ASP A 24 -6.16 3.42 -6.62
CA ASP A 24 -5.62 4.36 -7.60
C ASP A 24 -4.40 5.07 -7.02
N PRO A 25 -3.19 4.91 -7.62
CA PRO A 25 -1.98 5.58 -7.14
C PRO A 25 -2.08 7.10 -7.12
N ALA A 26 -2.76 7.72 -8.08
CA ALA A 26 -2.94 9.17 -8.12
C ALA A 26 -3.85 9.67 -7.00
N ALA A 27 -4.91 8.94 -6.68
CA ALA A 27 -5.75 9.20 -5.52
C ALA A 27 -4.97 8.95 -4.21
N GLY A 28 -4.14 7.90 -4.18
CA GLY A 28 -3.26 7.58 -3.05
C GLY A 28 -2.23 8.67 -2.77
N GLU A 29 -1.70 9.33 -3.79
CA GLU A 29 -0.83 10.50 -3.62
C GLU A 29 -1.54 11.64 -2.89
N LYS A 30 -2.82 11.85 -3.17
CA LYS A 30 -3.64 12.85 -2.43
C LYS A 30 -3.84 12.44 -0.98
N VAL A 31 -4.11 11.15 -0.71
CA VAL A 31 -4.19 10.62 0.66
C VAL A 31 -2.87 10.83 1.39
N PHE A 32 -1.74 10.59 0.72
CA PHE A 32 -0.40 10.74 1.27
C PHE A 32 -0.09 12.16 1.75
N GLN A 33 -0.78 13.19 1.28
CA GLN A 33 -0.63 14.55 1.80
C GLN A 33 -0.79 14.63 3.32
N ARG A 34 -1.64 13.78 3.91
CA ARG A 34 -1.81 13.68 5.36
C ARG A 34 -0.61 13.05 6.09
N CYS A 35 0.25 12.36 5.35
CA CYS A 35 1.45 11.71 5.87
C CYS A 35 2.69 12.60 5.75
N ARG A 36 2.66 13.59 4.85
CA ARG A 36 3.82 14.43 4.49
C ARG A 36 4.32 15.33 5.63
N ALA A 37 3.50 15.60 6.62
CA ALA A 37 3.95 16.33 7.81
C ALA A 37 5.07 15.59 8.57
N CYS A 38 5.12 14.26 8.46
CA CYS A 38 6.05 13.41 9.19
C CYS A 38 6.92 12.54 8.29
N HIS A 39 6.43 12.11 7.13
CA HIS A 39 7.10 11.15 6.26
C HIS A 39 7.44 11.71 4.88
N GLN A 40 8.54 11.23 4.33
CA GLN A 40 8.94 11.50 2.94
C GLN A 40 9.00 10.19 2.16
N ILE A 41 8.82 10.28 0.84
CA ILE A 41 8.94 9.17 -0.09
C ILE A 41 9.51 9.68 -1.42
N GLY A 42 10.31 8.86 -2.08
CA GLY A 42 10.96 9.21 -3.35
C GLY A 42 12.48 9.16 -3.26
N GLU A 43 13.18 9.43 -4.36
CA GLU A 43 14.64 9.32 -4.46
C GLU A 43 15.38 10.29 -3.52
N SER A 44 14.82 11.45 -3.24
CA SER A 44 15.40 12.43 -2.31
C SER A 44 14.85 12.35 -0.90
N ALA A 45 14.05 11.31 -0.58
CA ALA A 45 13.43 11.16 0.74
C ALA A 45 14.46 10.99 1.84
N ARG A 46 14.20 11.65 2.98
CA ARG A 46 14.99 11.57 4.20
C ARG A 46 14.10 11.22 5.37
N ASN A 47 14.72 10.71 6.45
CA ASN A 47 14.06 10.62 7.73
C ASN A 47 13.75 12.04 8.25
N ALA A 48 12.56 12.20 8.82
CA ALA A 48 12.08 13.46 9.38
C ALA A 48 11.43 13.18 10.73
N VAL A 49 10.25 13.69 11.02
CA VAL A 49 9.49 13.32 12.23
C VAL A 49 9.22 11.81 12.27
N GLY A 50 8.93 11.22 11.10
CA GLY A 50 8.85 9.78 10.87
C GLY A 50 9.95 9.29 9.91
N PRO A 51 10.14 7.98 9.79
CA PRO A 51 11.09 7.42 8.83
C PRO A 51 10.61 7.62 7.40
N LYS A 52 11.55 7.66 6.45
CA LYS A 52 11.19 7.61 5.03
C LYS A 52 10.45 6.32 4.71
N LEU A 53 9.52 6.36 3.77
CA LEU A 53 8.63 5.25 3.43
C LEU A 53 9.01 4.48 2.16
N ASN A 54 10.21 4.73 1.63
CA ASN A 54 10.73 4.00 0.49
C ASN A 54 10.77 2.50 0.77
N GLY A 55 10.30 1.69 -0.19
CA GLY A 55 10.34 0.24 -0.07
C GLY A 55 9.61 -0.31 1.16
N LEU A 56 8.52 0.30 1.57
CA LEU A 56 7.81 -0.06 2.79
C LEU A 56 7.40 -1.52 2.83
N PHE A 57 6.79 -2.01 1.75
CA PHE A 57 6.25 -3.36 1.74
C PHE A 57 7.35 -4.41 1.63
N GLY A 58 7.36 -5.32 2.59
CA GLY A 58 8.33 -6.40 2.72
C GLY A 58 9.45 -6.13 3.72
N ARG A 59 9.56 -4.92 4.29
CA ARG A 59 10.60 -4.61 5.28
C ARG A 59 10.10 -4.82 6.72
N PRO A 60 11.00 -5.22 7.64
CA PRO A 60 10.67 -5.27 9.07
C PRO A 60 10.38 -3.88 9.63
N ALA A 61 9.44 -3.79 10.57
CA ALA A 61 9.24 -2.58 11.35
C ALA A 61 10.52 -2.22 12.12
N GLY A 62 10.79 -0.92 12.22
CA GLY A 62 11.97 -0.46 12.93
C GLY A 62 13.29 -0.62 12.18
N SER A 63 13.27 -0.86 10.87
CA SER A 63 14.46 -1.25 10.10
C SER A 63 15.13 -0.13 9.30
N ILE A 64 14.54 1.05 9.17
CA ILE A 64 15.18 2.16 8.44
C ILE A 64 16.37 2.68 9.24
N GLU A 65 17.54 2.66 8.60
CA GLU A 65 18.78 3.15 9.18
C GLU A 65 18.70 4.66 9.48
N GLY A 66 19.30 5.04 10.60
CA GLY A 66 19.40 6.44 11.00
C GLY A 66 18.13 7.05 11.58
N TYR A 67 17.03 6.30 11.69
CA TYR A 67 15.81 6.78 12.35
C TYR A 67 15.69 6.20 13.77
N THR A 68 15.34 7.05 14.71
CA THR A 68 15.11 6.63 16.12
C THR A 68 13.65 6.25 16.30
N TYR A 69 13.36 4.96 16.22
CA TYR A 69 12.03 4.41 16.47
C TYR A 69 11.67 4.39 17.95
N SER A 70 10.36 4.34 18.25
CA SER A 70 9.90 3.95 19.58
C SER A 70 10.33 2.50 19.89
N SER A 71 10.53 2.18 21.16
CA SER A 71 10.79 0.80 21.57
C SER A 71 9.66 -0.14 21.16
N ALA A 72 8.41 0.34 21.25
CA ALA A 72 7.24 -0.42 20.83
C ALA A 72 7.27 -0.79 19.34
N ASN A 73 7.64 0.13 18.46
CA ASN A 73 7.76 -0.16 17.04
C ASN A 73 8.90 -1.14 16.76
N LYS A 74 10.05 -0.90 17.36
CA LYS A 74 11.26 -1.72 17.20
C LYS A 74 11.06 -3.16 17.66
N SER A 75 10.31 -3.36 18.74
CA SER A 75 10.03 -4.67 19.34
C SER A 75 8.76 -5.34 18.80
N SER A 76 8.05 -4.70 17.88
CA SER A 76 6.74 -5.18 17.42
C SER A 76 6.79 -6.53 16.70
N GLY A 77 7.93 -6.87 16.09
CA GLY A 77 8.07 -8.08 15.28
C GLY A 77 7.31 -8.03 13.95
N ILE A 78 6.76 -6.88 13.59
CA ILE A 78 5.96 -6.71 12.39
C ILE A 78 6.88 -6.68 11.16
N VAL A 79 6.47 -7.38 10.12
CA VAL A 79 6.94 -7.18 8.75
C VAL A 79 5.81 -6.48 8.00
N TRP A 80 6.13 -5.39 7.32
CA TRP A 80 5.14 -4.60 6.59
C TRP A 80 4.75 -5.32 5.29
N ASP A 81 3.87 -6.30 5.40
CA ASP A 81 3.11 -6.80 4.27
C ASP A 81 1.83 -5.98 4.09
N GLU A 82 1.16 -6.17 2.97
CA GLU A 82 -0.03 -5.39 2.64
C GLU A 82 -1.19 -5.60 3.64
N PRO A 83 -1.56 -6.85 4.04
CA PRO A 83 -2.59 -7.05 5.05
C PRO A 83 -2.28 -6.41 6.39
N THR A 84 -1.04 -6.53 6.86
CA THR A 84 -0.60 -5.94 8.13
C THR A 84 -0.63 -4.42 8.08
N PHE A 85 -0.19 -3.81 6.98
CA PHE A 85 -0.27 -2.36 6.80
C PHE A 85 -1.72 -1.86 6.79
N ARG A 86 -2.61 -2.57 6.11
CA ARG A 86 -4.05 -2.22 6.05
C ARG A 86 -4.69 -2.19 7.43
N ASP A 87 -4.36 -3.16 8.26
CA ASP A 87 -4.83 -3.21 9.64
C ASP A 87 -4.21 -2.09 10.49
N TYR A 88 -2.90 -1.88 10.35
CA TYR A 88 -2.17 -0.85 11.08
C TYR A 88 -2.67 0.56 10.77
N ILE A 89 -2.86 0.91 9.51
CA ILE A 89 -3.17 2.29 9.13
C ILE A 89 -4.58 2.73 9.54
N LYS A 90 -5.44 1.80 9.90
CA LYS A 90 -6.75 2.09 10.50
C LYS A 90 -6.64 2.66 11.91
N GLY A 91 -5.57 2.31 12.63
CA GLY A 91 -5.32 2.79 13.99
C GLY A 91 -3.91 2.41 14.45
N PRO A 92 -2.89 3.21 14.11
CA PRO A 92 -1.50 2.87 14.45
C PRO A 92 -1.25 2.60 15.94
N GLN A 93 -1.86 3.39 16.81
CA GLN A 93 -1.70 3.22 18.27
C GLN A 93 -2.41 1.97 18.82
N ALA A 94 -3.48 1.54 18.18
CA ALA A 94 -4.16 0.30 18.54
C ALA A 94 -3.33 -0.91 18.12
N LYS A 95 -2.67 -0.85 16.97
CA LYS A 95 -1.84 -1.95 16.44
C LYS A 95 -0.49 -2.04 17.14
N ILE A 96 0.14 -0.90 17.40
CA ILE A 96 1.42 -0.79 18.14
C ILE A 96 1.21 0.16 19.33
N PRO A 97 0.71 -0.34 20.47
CA PRO A 97 0.58 0.49 21.67
C PRO A 97 1.91 1.13 22.06
N ASN A 98 1.88 2.38 22.51
CA ASN A 98 3.05 3.19 22.82
C ASN A 98 3.95 3.57 21.63
N THR A 99 3.46 3.42 20.41
CA THR A 99 4.14 4.02 19.25
C THR A 99 4.19 5.54 19.40
N LYS A 100 5.29 6.15 18.94
CA LYS A 100 5.37 7.61 18.89
C LYS A 100 4.67 8.24 17.68
N MET A 101 4.15 7.44 16.77
CA MET A 101 3.37 7.91 15.61
C MET A 101 2.00 8.41 16.07
N VAL A 102 1.79 9.71 15.98
CA VAL A 102 0.53 10.36 16.35
C VAL A 102 -0.30 10.56 15.08
N PHE A 103 -1.07 9.56 14.74
CA PHE A 103 -1.97 9.59 13.59
C PHE A 103 -3.26 8.83 13.93
N PRO A 104 -4.45 9.45 13.73
CA PRO A 104 -5.71 8.82 14.15
C PRO A 104 -6.11 7.62 13.28
N GLY A 105 -5.54 7.48 12.11
CA GLY A 105 -5.81 6.41 11.17
C GLY A 105 -6.71 6.81 10.00
N LEU A 106 -6.66 6.02 8.94
CA LEU A 106 -7.57 6.10 7.80
C LEU A 106 -8.79 5.22 8.09
N LYS A 107 -9.99 5.76 7.85
CA LYS A 107 -11.26 5.06 8.14
C LYS A 107 -11.96 4.56 6.87
N SER A 108 -11.58 5.08 5.71
CA SER A 108 -12.14 4.68 4.41
C SER A 108 -11.32 3.54 3.81
N ASP A 109 -11.96 2.41 3.51
CA ASP A 109 -11.30 1.30 2.83
C ASP A 109 -10.79 1.71 1.44
N GLN A 110 -11.49 2.60 0.73
CA GLN A 110 -11.03 3.13 -0.56
C GLN A 110 -9.76 3.97 -0.41
N GLU A 111 -9.65 4.82 0.61
CA GLU A 111 -8.41 5.57 0.87
C GLU A 111 -7.26 4.65 1.22
N ILE A 112 -7.52 3.54 1.92
CA ILE A 112 -6.50 2.54 2.23
C ILE A 112 -6.05 1.82 0.96
N ASP A 113 -6.97 1.45 0.07
CA ASP A 113 -6.63 0.86 -1.23
C ASP A 113 -5.75 1.81 -2.05
N ASP A 114 -6.11 3.09 -2.08
CA ASP A 114 -5.41 4.10 -2.85
C ASP A 114 -4.00 4.37 -2.29
N ILE A 115 -3.86 4.51 -0.96
CA ILE A 115 -2.53 4.74 -0.35
C ILE A 115 -1.61 3.53 -0.52
N VAL A 116 -2.14 2.32 -0.44
CA VAL A 116 -1.38 1.09 -0.72
C VAL A 116 -0.87 1.09 -2.16
N ALA A 117 -1.74 1.39 -3.13
CA ALA A 117 -1.36 1.49 -4.54
C ALA A 117 -0.28 2.55 -4.77
N PHE A 118 -0.35 3.69 -4.10
CA PHE A 118 0.66 4.73 -4.18
C PHE A 118 2.00 4.28 -3.59
N LEU A 119 2.01 3.75 -2.37
CA LEU A 119 3.24 3.34 -1.67
C LEU A 119 3.96 2.20 -2.39
N LYS A 120 3.22 1.28 -3.00
CA LYS A 120 3.79 0.14 -3.75
C LYS A 120 4.61 0.54 -4.97
N GLN A 121 4.44 1.75 -5.47
CA GLN A 121 5.20 2.25 -6.62
C GLN A 121 6.68 2.44 -6.32
N PHE A 122 7.07 2.61 -5.06
CA PHE A 122 8.43 3.00 -4.69
C PHE A 122 9.24 1.81 -4.18
N ASP A 123 10.43 1.64 -4.74
CA ASP A 123 11.43 0.70 -4.24
C ASP A 123 12.19 1.28 -3.01
N SER A 124 13.18 0.53 -2.52
CA SER A 124 14.00 0.96 -1.37
C SER A 124 14.81 2.22 -1.63
N ASP A 125 15.15 2.49 -2.89
CA ASP A 125 15.87 3.69 -3.32
C ASP A 125 14.93 4.87 -3.61
N GLY A 126 13.61 4.65 -3.51
CA GLY A 126 12.60 5.65 -3.78
C GLY A 126 12.30 5.85 -5.26
N LYS A 127 12.76 4.95 -6.12
CA LYS A 127 12.43 4.96 -7.54
C LYS A 127 11.08 4.34 -7.79
N LYS A 128 10.34 4.92 -8.72
CA LYS A 128 9.09 4.31 -9.18
C LYS A 128 9.41 3.10 -10.07
N LYS A 129 8.73 2.02 -9.78
CA LYS A 129 8.78 0.77 -10.58
C LYS A 129 7.92 0.92 -11.83
#